data_dc9931f635253a46e53a12ef4e26f44a
#
_entry.id   dc9931f635253a46e53a12ef4e26f44a
#
_cell.length_a   1.000
_cell.length_b   1.000
_cell.length_c   1.000
_cell.angle_alpha   90.00
_cell.angle_beta   90.00
_cell.angle_gamma   90.00
#
_symmetry.space_group_name_H-M   'P 1'
#
loop_
_entity.id
_entity.type
_entity.pdbx_description
1 polymer ?
#
loop_
_entity_poly.entity_id
_entity_poly.type
_entity_poly.pdbx_seq_one_letter_code
_entity_poly.pdbx_strand_id
1 'polypeptide(L)'
;MFGYVVPLKSELKVRELAQYNAYYCGLCASIGSRFGQAARLTLNYDSTFIAMLLTGLSGSAPGACTMRRCGYKPFHKKRLFAPDSDALRFSADLNLALAWYKLQDDWRDERKASAFLGKGMLRHAEKRVSADRPEMVQAIASGIAALSELERKRCDELDAPADCFARMLRAAACSGVQLANARIRPALGALLYNIGKWVYLADAWEDRERDVRAGAYNVFNVTGADAARAGFVMWYSLNEAIKAYELLDIAANREILDNILYNGCAAKTQMLLGGKHEQPV
;
A
#
# COMPACT_ATOMS: atom_id res chain seq x y z
N MET A 1 0.52 4.01 8.32
CA MET A 1 0.67 2.65 7.76
C MET A 1 0.60 2.59 6.22
N PHE A 2 0.35 3.68 5.49
CA PHE A 2 0.28 3.65 4.02
C PHE A 2 0.98 4.84 3.41
N GLY A 3 1.45 4.69 2.16
CA GLY A 3 2.09 5.75 1.41
C GLY A 3 3.62 5.66 1.36
N TYR A 4 4.16 4.49 1.67
CA TYR A 4 5.60 4.24 1.67
C TYR A 4 6.14 3.81 0.29
N VAL A 5 5.33 3.11 -0.50
CA VAL A 5 5.74 2.56 -1.80
C VAL A 5 5.56 3.64 -2.88
N VAL A 6 6.53 4.53 -2.98
CA VAL A 6 6.50 5.73 -3.83
C VAL A 6 7.70 5.78 -4.77
N PRO A 7 7.56 6.38 -5.96
CA PRO A 7 8.71 6.57 -6.84
C PRO A 7 9.64 7.68 -6.33
N LEU A 8 10.92 7.56 -6.61
CA LEU A 8 11.87 8.66 -6.51
C LEU A 8 11.70 9.56 -7.74
N LYS A 9 10.94 10.64 -7.58
CA LYS A 9 10.46 11.47 -8.70
C LYS A 9 11.58 12.16 -9.48
N SER A 10 12.69 12.48 -8.84
CA SER A 10 13.87 13.07 -9.49
C SER A 10 14.52 12.14 -10.52
N GLU A 11 14.34 10.82 -10.36
CA GLU A 11 14.89 9.79 -11.23
C GLU A 11 13.90 9.30 -12.30
N LEU A 12 12.70 9.86 -12.36
CA LEU A 12 11.73 9.54 -13.39
C LEU A 12 11.86 10.49 -14.58
N LYS A 13 11.80 9.95 -15.79
CA LYS A 13 11.57 10.77 -16.98
C LYS A 13 10.21 11.47 -16.90
N VAL A 14 10.09 12.62 -17.51
CA VAL A 14 8.84 13.42 -17.51
C VAL A 14 7.64 12.56 -17.97
N ARG A 15 7.82 11.71 -18.98
CA ARG A 15 6.75 10.81 -19.48
C ARG A 15 6.34 9.76 -18.44
N GLU A 16 7.29 9.23 -17.67
CA GLU A 16 7.07 8.22 -16.64
C GLU A 16 6.34 8.84 -15.45
N LEU A 17 6.76 10.02 -15.01
CA LEU A 17 6.06 10.79 -13.98
C LEU A 17 4.63 11.14 -14.42
N ALA A 18 4.42 11.52 -15.68
CA ALA A 18 3.08 11.78 -16.22
C ALA A 18 2.22 10.51 -16.22
N GLN A 19 2.80 9.34 -16.53
CA GLN A 19 2.12 8.05 -16.50
C GLN A 19 1.78 7.64 -15.06
N TYR A 20 2.72 7.75 -14.13
CA TYR A 20 2.47 7.51 -12.69
C TYR A 20 1.31 8.36 -12.16
N ASN A 21 1.32 9.67 -12.47
CA ASN A 21 0.25 10.57 -12.09
C ASN A 21 -1.10 10.22 -12.74
N ALA A 22 -1.09 9.64 -13.94
CA ALA A 22 -2.32 9.19 -14.60
C ALA A 22 -2.91 7.94 -13.90
N TYR A 23 -2.09 7.02 -13.38
CA TYR A 23 -2.55 5.92 -12.53
C TYR A 23 -3.12 6.42 -11.20
N TYR A 24 -2.41 7.31 -10.51
CA TYR A 24 -2.87 7.91 -9.27
C TYR A 24 -4.22 8.63 -9.43
N CYS A 25 -4.38 9.43 -10.50
CA CYS A 25 -5.64 10.08 -10.81
C CYS A 25 -6.73 9.10 -11.26
N GLY A 26 -6.37 8.04 -11.97
CA GLY A 26 -7.27 6.95 -12.36
C GLY A 26 -7.82 6.21 -11.15
N LEU A 27 -6.95 5.86 -10.20
CA LEU A 27 -7.33 5.23 -8.94
C LEU A 27 -8.23 6.15 -8.10
N CYS A 28 -7.88 7.45 -7.99
CA CYS A 28 -8.72 8.45 -7.35
C CYS A 28 -10.13 8.51 -7.99
N ALA A 29 -10.21 8.47 -9.31
CA ALA A 29 -11.48 8.48 -10.04
C ALA A 29 -12.26 7.18 -9.82
N SER A 30 -11.59 6.01 -9.80
CA SER A 30 -12.20 4.72 -9.51
C SER A 30 -12.79 4.68 -8.10
N ILE A 31 -12.04 5.11 -7.08
CA ILE A 31 -12.54 5.23 -5.71
C ILE A 31 -13.77 6.14 -5.66
N GLY A 32 -13.69 7.33 -6.28
CA GLY A 32 -14.78 8.30 -6.23
C GLY A 32 -16.05 7.84 -6.96
N SER A 33 -15.93 7.14 -8.08
CA SER A 33 -17.09 6.63 -8.83
C SER A 33 -17.75 5.42 -8.14
N ARG A 34 -16.97 4.61 -7.46
CA ARG A 34 -17.47 3.39 -6.79
C ARG A 34 -18.02 3.68 -5.39
N PHE A 35 -17.37 4.55 -4.65
CA PHE A 35 -17.58 4.72 -3.19
C PHE A 35 -17.94 6.15 -2.77
N GLY A 36 -17.98 7.08 -3.72
CA GLY A 36 -18.33 8.48 -3.45
C GLY A 36 -17.13 9.38 -3.16
N GLN A 37 -17.39 10.68 -3.05
CA GLN A 37 -16.32 11.69 -2.95
C GLN A 37 -15.50 11.56 -1.66
N ALA A 38 -16.15 11.25 -0.53
CA ALA A 38 -15.49 11.10 0.75
C ALA A 38 -14.46 9.96 0.75
N ALA A 39 -14.75 8.86 0.06
CA ALA A 39 -13.84 7.73 -0.04
C ALA A 39 -12.51 8.08 -0.74
N ARG A 40 -12.47 9.14 -1.56
CA ARG A 40 -11.22 9.61 -2.20
C ARG A 40 -10.15 10.02 -1.16
N LEU A 41 -10.56 10.39 0.06
CA LEU A 41 -9.63 10.71 1.15
C LEU A 41 -8.78 9.52 1.60
N THR A 42 -9.19 8.30 1.27
CA THR A 42 -8.41 7.08 1.55
C THR A 42 -7.31 6.81 0.55
N LEU A 43 -7.29 7.53 -0.59
CA LEU A 43 -6.32 7.32 -1.66
C LEU A 43 -4.88 7.37 -1.15
N ASN A 44 -4.09 6.36 -1.46
CA ASN A 44 -2.69 6.28 -1.09
C ASN A 44 -1.80 5.81 -2.26
N TYR A 45 -0.50 5.93 -2.07
CA TYR A 45 0.49 5.59 -3.09
C TYR A 45 0.70 4.07 -3.23
N ASP A 46 0.60 3.32 -2.13
CA ASP A 46 0.79 1.86 -2.13
C ASP A 46 -0.24 1.17 -3.02
N SER A 47 -1.50 1.64 -2.96
CA SER A 47 -2.56 1.14 -3.85
C SER A 47 -2.35 1.54 -5.31
N THR A 48 -1.66 2.67 -5.57
CA THR A 48 -1.25 3.05 -6.93
C THR A 48 -0.17 2.10 -7.46
N PHE A 49 0.81 1.73 -6.63
CA PHE A 49 1.79 0.70 -6.97
C PHE A 49 1.12 -0.63 -7.33
N ILE A 50 0.15 -1.10 -6.52
CA ILE A 50 -0.61 -2.32 -6.81
C ILE A 50 -1.34 -2.22 -8.17
N ALA A 51 -1.98 -1.09 -8.46
CA ALA A 51 -2.68 -0.89 -9.74
C ALA A 51 -1.72 -0.96 -10.93
N MET A 52 -0.54 -0.37 -10.81
CA MET A 52 0.49 -0.40 -11.85
C MET A 52 1.09 -1.80 -12.04
N LEU A 53 1.34 -2.50 -10.93
CA LEU A 53 1.85 -3.87 -10.92
C LEU A 53 0.87 -4.83 -11.60
N LEU A 54 -0.41 -4.78 -11.22
CA LEU A 54 -1.44 -5.64 -11.80
C LEU A 54 -1.67 -5.33 -13.28
N THR A 55 -1.62 -4.07 -13.70
CA THR A 55 -1.68 -3.71 -15.12
C THR A 55 -0.46 -4.27 -15.88
N GLY A 56 0.74 -4.17 -15.29
CA GLY A 56 1.96 -4.72 -15.88
C GLY A 56 1.92 -6.23 -16.08
N LEU A 57 1.27 -6.95 -15.15
CA LEU A 57 1.12 -8.40 -15.16
C LEU A 57 -0.02 -8.90 -16.07
N SER A 58 -0.96 -8.04 -16.45
CA SER A 58 -2.13 -8.45 -17.25
C SER A 58 -1.78 -8.77 -18.72
N GLY A 59 -0.57 -8.49 -19.17
CA GLY A 59 -0.15 -8.62 -20.57
C GLY A 59 -0.83 -7.62 -21.51
N SER A 60 -1.68 -6.73 -20.97
CA SER A 60 -2.40 -5.72 -21.75
C SER A 60 -1.70 -4.37 -21.62
N ALA A 61 -1.61 -3.64 -22.74
CA ALA A 61 -1.15 -2.26 -22.66
C ALA A 61 -2.09 -1.44 -21.75
N PRO A 62 -1.54 -0.47 -20.98
CA PRO A 62 -2.40 0.44 -20.25
C PRO A 62 -3.38 1.10 -21.23
N GLY A 63 -4.66 1.12 -20.86
CA GLY A 63 -5.70 1.73 -21.70
C GLY A 63 -5.41 3.19 -22.03
N ALA A 64 -6.16 3.76 -22.96
CA ALA A 64 -5.98 5.16 -23.35
C ALA A 64 -6.21 6.11 -22.17
N CYS A 65 -5.30 7.07 -22.01
CA CYS A 65 -5.50 8.16 -21.06
C CYS A 65 -6.56 9.16 -21.56
N THR A 66 -7.45 9.56 -20.67
CA THR A 66 -8.45 10.61 -20.94
C THR A 66 -8.24 11.81 -20.04
N MET A 67 -8.70 12.98 -20.48
CA MET A 67 -8.70 14.19 -19.66
C MET A 67 -10.03 14.33 -18.94
N ARG A 68 -10.02 14.26 -17.60
CA ARG A 68 -11.23 14.46 -16.78
C ARG A 68 -11.03 15.53 -15.72
N ARG A 69 -12.11 16.11 -15.23
CA ARG A 69 -12.08 17.07 -14.12
C ARG A 69 -11.60 16.37 -12.85
N CYS A 70 -10.69 17.02 -12.11
CA CYS A 70 -10.22 16.52 -10.83
C CYS A 70 -11.35 16.57 -9.78
N GLY A 71 -11.52 15.49 -9.01
CA GLY A 71 -12.53 15.43 -7.97
C GLY A 71 -12.33 16.39 -6.81
N TYR A 72 -11.08 16.82 -6.56
CA TYR A 72 -10.73 17.81 -5.53
C TYR A 72 -10.60 19.24 -6.07
N LYS A 73 -10.25 19.38 -7.36
CA LYS A 73 -10.04 20.67 -8.02
C LYS A 73 -10.86 20.70 -9.31
N PRO A 74 -12.18 20.95 -9.23
CA PRO A 74 -13.10 20.78 -10.37
C PRO A 74 -12.78 21.67 -11.57
N PHE A 75 -12.04 22.78 -11.36
CA PHE A 75 -11.58 23.66 -12.43
C PHE A 75 -10.32 23.15 -13.14
N HIS A 76 -9.66 22.10 -12.61
CA HIS A 76 -8.47 21.51 -13.21
C HIS A 76 -8.79 20.17 -13.87
N LYS A 77 -8.38 20.03 -15.14
CA LYS A 77 -8.41 18.74 -15.83
C LYS A 77 -7.12 17.98 -15.51
N LYS A 78 -7.25 16.67 -15.26
CA LYS A 78 -6.13 15.75 -15.05
C LYS A 78 -6.20 14.64 -16.08
N ARG A 79 -5.02 14.21 -16.54
CA ARG A 79 -4.87 13.02 -17.36
C ARG A 79 -5.00 11.80 -16.46
N LEU A 80 -5.81 10.83 -16.84
CA LEU A 80 -6.01 9.60 -16.07
C LEU A 80 -6.30 8.42 -16.97
N PHE A 81 -5.93 7.24 -16.53
CA PHE A 81 -6.35 5.97 -17.12
C PHE A 81 -7.82 5.68 -16.80
N ALA A 82 -8.44 4.83 -17.63
CA ALA A 82 -9.83 4.46 -17.45
C ALA A 82 -10.07 3.88 -16.03
N PRO A 83 -10.93 4.53 -15.21
CA PRO A 83 -11.10 4.17 -13.80
C PRO A 83 -11.82 2.85 -13.58
N ASP A 84 -12.40 2.29 -14.62
CA ASP A 84 -13.13 1.03 -14.68
C ASP A 84 -12.28 -0.16 -15.15
N SER A 85 -10.98 0.04 -15.41
CA SER A 85 -10.08 -1.08 -15.65
C SER A 85 -10.00 -2.01 -14.42
N ASP A 86 -9.87 -3.32 -14.65
CA ASP A 86 -9.90 -4.32 -13.57
C ASP A 86 -8.82 -4.07 -12.52
N ALA A 87 -7.62 -3.67 -12.92
CA ALA A 87 -6.53 -3.34 -12.01
C ALA A 87 -6.87 -2.13 -11.12
N LEU A 88 -7.44 -1.06 -11.68
CA LEU A 88 -7.83 0.13 -10.90
C LEU A 88 -9.05 -0.15 -10.01
N ARG A 89 -10.01 -0.94 -10.47
CA ARG A 89 -11.16 -1.34 -9.65
C ARG A 89 -10.71 -2.20 -8.47
N PHE A 90 -9.89 -3.22 -8.72
CA PHE A 90 -9.35 -4.07 -7.67
C PHE A 90 -8.55 -3.27 -6.65
N SER A 91 -7.66 -2.39 -7.11
CA SER A 91 -6.85 -1.55 -6.23
C SER A 91 -7.67 -0.54 -5.44
N ALA A 92 -8.80 -0.06 -5.99
CA ALA A 92 -9.75 0.78 -5.27
C ALA A 92 -10.48 0.01 -4.16
N ASP A 93 -10.87 -1.25 -4.43
CA ASP A 93 -11.50 -2.14 -3.45
C ASP A 93 -10.52 -2.44 -2.31
N LEU A 94 -9.28 -2.81 -2.63
CA LEU A 94 -8.21 -3.08 -1.66
C LEU A 94 -7.90 -1.84 -0.81
N ASN A 95 -7.73 -0.68 -1.45
CA ASN A 95 -7.48 0.59 -0.77
C ASN A 95 -8.57 0.91 0.27
N LEU A 96 -9.83 0.76 -0.13
CA LEU A 96 -10.95 1.04 0.75
C LEU A 96 -11.02 0.05 1.93
N ALA A 97 -10.85 -1.25 1.65
CA ALA A 97 -10.88 -2.27 2.69
C ALA A 97 -9.78 -2.02 3.74
N LEU A 98 -8.54 -1.80 3.31
CA LEU A 98 -7.43 -1.49 4.21
C LEU A 98 -7.68 -0.22 5.03
N ALA A 99 -8.18 0.85 4.39
CA ALA A 99 -8.50 2.10 5.08
C ALA A 99 -9.64 1.93 6.10
N TRP A 100 -10.68 1.16 5.77
CA TRP A 100 -11.77 0.86 6.68
C TRP A 100 -11.30 0.12 7.93
N TYR A 101 -10.51 -0.94 7.76
CA TYR A 101 -10.03 -1.74 8.89
C TYR A 101 -9.03 -0.96 9.74
N LYS A 102 -8.20 -0.10 9.15
CA LYS A 102 -7.36 0.83 9.90
C LYS A 102 -8.19 1.79 10.76
N LEU A 103 -9.21 2.43 10.19
CA LEU A 103 -10.11 3.31 10.95
C LEU A 103 -10.85 2.56 12.08
N GLN A 104 -11.12 1.28 11.88
CA GLN A 104 -11.77 0.45 12.90
C GLN A 104 -10.81 0.16 14.06
N ASP A 105 -9.54 -0.07 13.78
CA ASP A 105 -8.49 -0.29 14.74
C ASP A 105 -8.19 0.99 15.53
N ASP A 106 -7.94 2.11 14.85
CA ASP A 106 -7.75 3.44 15.47
C ASP A 106 -8.93 3.83 16.40
N TRP A 107 -10.16 3.43 16.06
CA TRP A 107 -11.32 3.66 16.93
C TRP A 107 -11.33 2.78 18.17
N ARG A 108 -10.87 1.53 18.06
CA ARG A 108 -10.82 0.63 19.21
C ARG A 108 -9.76 1.06 20.22
N ASP A 109 -8.61 1.48 19.72
CA ASP A 109 -7.46 1.78 20.57
C ASP A 109 -7.47 3.19 21.15
N GLU A 110 -7.80 4.19 20.33
CA GLU A 110 -7.67 5.59 20.75
C GLU A 110 -8.99 6.35 20.85
N ARG A 111 -10.14 5.73 20.49
CA ARG A 111 -11.48 6.36 20.44
C ARG A 111 -11.49 7.74 19.77
N LYS A 112 -10.65 7.94 18.76
CA LYS A 112 -10.57 9.21 18.04
C LYS A 112 -11.91 9.56 17.38
N ALA A 113 -12.45 10.72 17.67
CA ALA A 113 -13.70 11.19 17.05
C ALA A 113 -13.63 11.24 15.51
N SER A 114 -12.43 11.53 14.95
CA SER A 114 -12.17 11.48 13.50
C SER A 114 -12.33 10.09 12.91
N ALA A 115 -11.92 9.03 13.63
CA ALA A 115 -12.11 7.64 13.20
C ALA A 115 -13.59 7.25 13.19
N PHE A 116 -14.38 7.71 14.17
CA PHE A 116 -15.82 7.49 14.20
C PHE A 116 -16.53 8.12 12.99
N LEU A 117 -16.23 9.39 12.69
CA LEU A 117 -16.78 10.07 11.52
C LEU A 117 -16.37 9.39 10.21
N GLY A 118 -15.09 9.00 10.09
CA GLY A 118 -14.56 8.27 8.94
C GLY A 118 -15.28 6.93 8.73
N LYS A 119 -15.53 6.17 9.80
CA LYS A 119 -16.33 4.93 9.75
C LYS A 119 -17.76 5.17 9.24
N GLY A 120 -18.44 6.20 9.75
CA GLY A 120 -19.77 6.55 9.27
C GLY A 120 -19.79 6.82 7.76
N MET A 121 -18.81 7.57 7.27
CA MET A 121 -18.68 7.93 5.85
C MET A 121 -18.35 6.74 4.95
N LEU A 122 -17.57 5.77 5.43
CA LEU A 122 -17.12 4.62 4.63
C LEU A 122 -17.97 3.36 4.80
N ARG A 123 -18.92 3.33 5.73
CA ARG A 123 -19.72 2.14 6.04
C ARG A 123 -20.46 1.56 4.83
N HIS A 124 -21.02 2.42 3.98
CA HIS A 124 -21.71 1.96 2.77
C HIS A 124 -20.73 1.39 1.74
N ALA A 125 -19.58 2.03 1.61
CA ALA A 125 -18.53 1.60 0.71
C ALA A 125 -17.92 0.25 1.15
N GLU A 126 -17.69 0.07 2.45
CA GLU A 126 -17.23 -1.21 3.01
C GLU A 126 -18.21 -2.35 2.71
N LYS A 127 -19.52 -2.18 2.95
CA LYS A 127 -20.52 -3.19 2.63
C LYS A 127 -20.48 -3.63 1.17
N ARG A 128 -20.23 -2.68 0.26
CA ARG A 128 -20.09 -2.98 -1.16
C ARG A 128 -18.84 -3.80 -1.44
N VAL A 129 -17.68 -3.42 -0.86
CA VAL A 129 -16.45 -4.18 -1.04
C VAL A 129 -16.59 -5.59 -0.43
N SER A 130 -17.22 -5.72 0.74
CA SER A 130 -17.47 -7.03 1.37
C SER A 130 -18.33 -7.94 0.51
N ALA A 131 -19.30 -7.39 -0.22
CA ALA A 131 -20.13 -8.15 -1.16
C ALA A 131 -19.36 -8.52 -2.44
N ASP A 132 -18.59 -7.59 -3.00
CA ASP A 132 -17.85 -7.76 -4.26
C ASP A 132 -16.57 -8.62 -4.09
N ARG A 133 -15.93 -8.56 -2.90
CA ARG A 133 -14.59 -9.15 -2.60
C ARG A 133 -14.54 -9.82 -1.22
N PRO A 134 -15.37 -10.81 -0.92
CA PRO A 134 -15.46 -11.41 0.41
C PRO A 134 -14.14 -12.03 0.89
N GLU A 135 -13.37 -12.69 0.01
CA GLU A 135 -12.08 -13.29 0.35
C GLU A 135 -11.03 -12.24 0.74
N MET A 136 -10.96 -11.12 0.01
CA MET A 136 -10.09 -9.99 0.33
C MET A 136 -10.41 -9.42 1.71
N VAL A 137 -11.67 -9.16 1.96
CA VAL A 137 -12.16 -8.57 3.22
C VAL A 137 -11.89 -9.52 4.38
N GLN A 138 -12.15 -10.83 4.20
CA GLN A 138 -11.87 -11.84 5.21
C GLN A 138 -10.36 -11.92 5.53
N ALA A 139 -9.49 -11.88 4.52
CA ALA A 139 -8.04 -11.89 4.71
C ALA A 139 -7.58 -10.68 5.54
N ILE A 140 -8.09 -9.48 5.22
CA ILE A 140 -7.76 -8.25 5.95
C ILE A 140 -8.30 -8.31 7.38
N ALA A 141 -9.57 -8.68 7.58
CA ALA A 141 -10.19 -8.77 8.90
C ALA A 141 -9.44 -9.73 9.82
N SER A 142 -9.13 -10.93 9.32
CA SER A 142 -8.40 -11.96 10.07
C SER A 142 -6.96 -11.50 10.39
N GLY A 143 -6.29 -10.85 9.43
CA GLY A 143 -4.93 -10.37 9.63
C GLY A 143 -4.86 -9.23 10.65
N ILE A 144 -5.76 -8.24 10.58
CA ILE A 144 -5.84 -7.16 11.59
C ILE A 144 -6.17 -7.73 12.97
N ALA A 145 -7.10 -8.68 13.09
CA ALA A 145 -7.41 -9.30 14.37
C ALA A 145 -6.20 -10.05 14.98
N ALA A 146 -5.44 -10.77 14.14
CA ALA A 146 -4.24 -11.46 14.59
C ALA A 146 -3.13 -10.48 14.99
N LEU A 147 -2.95 -9.38 14.23
CA LEU A 147 -1.98 -8.33 14.55
C LEU A 147 -2.34 -7.64 15.88
N SER A 148 -3.59 -7.21 16.06
CA SER A 148 -4.07 -6.61 17.32
C SER A 148 -3.89 -7.53 18.52
N GLU A 149 -3.99 -8.85 18.35
CA GLU A 149 -3.75 -9.81 19.43
C GLU A 149 -2.25 -9.87 19.81
N LEU A 150 -1.33 -9.82 18.83
CA LEU A 150 0.12 -9.73 19.08
C LEU A 150 0.47 -8.43 19.82
N GLU A 151 -0.10 -7.31 19.39
CA GLU A 151 0.09 -5.99 19.99
C GLU A 151 -0.44 -5.94 21.43
N ARG A 152 -1.64 -6.48 21.66
CA ARG A 152 -2.25 -6.58 23.01
C ARG A 152 -1.40 -7.42 23.97
N LYS A 153 -0.77 -8.49 23.46
CA LYS A 153 0.15 -9.33 24.22
C LYS A 153 1.54 -8.70 24.39
N ARG A 154 1.77 -7.53 23.78
CA ARG A 154 3.07 -6.87 23.72
C ARG A 154 4.17 -7.80 23.22
N CYS A 155 3.89 -8.47 22.09
CA CYS A 155 4.82 -9.41 21.46
C CYS A 155 6.23 -8.79 21.35
N ASP A 156 7.23 -9.50 21.84
CA ASP A 156 8.64 -9.08 21.86
C ASP A 156 9.49 -9.73 20.76
N GLU A 157 8.82 -10.32 19.77
CA GLU A 157 9.44 -10.86 18.56
C GLU A 157 9.29 -9.87 17.42
N LEU A 158 10.42 -9.37 16.89
CA LEU A 158 10.43 -8.37 15.81
C LEU A 158 9.74 -8.87 14.54
N ASP A 159 9.89 -10.14 14.22
CA ASP A 159 9.36 -10.73 12.99
C ASP A 159 7.87 -11.07 13.05
N ALA A 160 7.32 -11.43 14.21
CA ALA A 160 5.96 -11.95 14.31
C ALA A 160 4.87 -10.96 13.86
N PRO A 161 4.82 -9.69 14.31
CA PRO A 161 3.84 -8.72 13.83
C PRO A 161 4.07 -8.35 12.35
N ALA A 162 5.34 -8.23 11.94
CA ALA A 162 5.69 -7.91 10.56
C ALA A 162 5.26 -9.03 9.59
N ASP A 163 5.46 -10.29 9.96
CA ASP A 163 5.00 -11.45 9.22
C ASP A 163 3.46 -11.53 9.16
N CYS A 164 2.80 -11.24 10.28
CA CYS A 164 1.33 -11.21 10.34
C CYS A 164 0.77 -10.21 9.32
N PHE A 165 1.27 -8.98 9.31
CA PHE A 165 0.86 -7.95 8.35
C PHE A 165 1.21 -8.33 6.90
N ALA A 166 2.41 -8.88 6.67
CA ALA A 166 2.87 -9.32 5.36
C ALA A 166 1.97 -10.42 4.76
N ARG A 167 1.59 -11.41 5.56
CA ARG A 167 0.67 -12.48 5.15
C ARG A 167 -0.72 -11.93 4.82
N MET A 168 -1.22 -11.00 5.62
CA MET A 168 -2.48 -10.31 5.39
C MET A 168 -2.47 -9.59 4.04
N LEU A 169 -1.46 -8.75 3.78
CA LEU A 169 -1.36 -8.00 2.53
C LEU A 169 -1.23 -8.94 1.33
N ARG A 170 -0.37 -9.96 1.42
CA ARG A 170 -0.25 -10.99 0.39
C ARG A 170 -1.60 -11.65 0.08
N ALA A 171 -2.30 -12.12 1.10
CA ALA A 171 -3.58 -12.82 0.92
C ALA A 171 -4.63 -11.88 0.29
N ALA A 172 -4.75 -10.65 0.80
CA ALA A 172 -5.70 -9.66 0.31
C ALA A 172 -5.39 -9.22 -1.14
N ALA A 173 -4.13 -8.95 -1.45
CA ALA A 173 -3.74 -8.47 -2.77
C ALA A 173 -3.67 -9.57 -3.84
N CYS A 174 -3.50 -10.84 -3.44
CA CYS A 174 -3.58 -11.99 -4.35
C CYS A 174 -4.99 -12.51 -4.54
N SER A 175 -5.97 -12.11 -3.71
CA SER A 175 -7.36 -12.55 -3.83
C SER A 175 -8.01 -11.97 -5.08
N GLY A 176 -8.67 -12.80 -5.86
CA GLY A 176 -9.39 -12.35 -7.05
C GLY A 176 -8.51 -11.82 -8.20
N VAL A 177 -7.19 -11.96 -8.09
CA VAL A 177 -6.29 -11.68 -9.22
C VAL A 177 -6.32 -12.87 -10.15
N GLN A 178 -7.02 -12.71 -11.27
CA GLN A 178 -6.96 -13.67 -12.36
C GLN A 178 -5.68 -13.43 -13.14
N LEU A 179 -4.67 -14.24 -12.88
CA LEU A 179 -3.43 -14.21 -13.64
C LEU A 179 -3.57 -15.12 -14.85
N ALA A 180 -3.22 -14.61 -16.01
CA ALA A 180 -3.16 -15.40 -17.24
C ALA A 180 -2.19 -16.58 -17.12
N ASN A 181 -1.18 -16.45 -16.24
CA ASN A 181 -0.19 -17.48 -15.96
C ASN A 181 -0.12 -17.78 -14.45
N ALA A 182 -0.57 -18.96 -14.04
CA ALA A 182 -0.51 -19.41 -12.66
C ALA A 182 0.92 -19.52 -12.10
N ARG A 183 1.94 -19.65 -12.98
CA ARG A 183 3.36 -19.77 -12.58
C ARG A 183 3.91 -18.50 -11.94
N ILE A 184 3.34 -17.33 -12.23
CA ILE A 184 3.77 -16.05 -11.61
C ILE A 184 3.18 -15.82 -10.23
N ARG A 185 2.16 -16.59 -9.82
CA ARG A 185 1.48 -16.42 -8.52
C ARG A 185 2.41 -16.55 -7.31
N PRO A 186 3.36 -17.53 -7.26
CA PRO A 186 4.32 -17.60 -6.15
C PRO A 186 5.22 -16.36 -6.08
N ALA A 187 5.75 -15.89 -7.19
CA ALA A 187 6.62 -14.72 -7.25
C ALA A 187 5.87 -13.44 -6.87
N LEU A 188 4.64 -13.25 -7.38
CA LEU A 188 3.78 -12.14 -6.98
C LEU A 188 3.46 -12.20 -5.48
N GLY A 189 3.15 -13.40 -4.97
CA GLY A 189 2.89 -13.59 -3.53
C GLY A 189 4.12 -13.29 -2.67
N ALA A 190 5.32 -13.65 -3.11
CA ALA A 190 6.57 -13.33 -2.43
C ALA A 190 6.88 -11.83 -2.46
N LEU A 191 6.69 -11.17 -3.60
CA LEU A 191 6.82 -9.71 -3.72
C LEU A 191 5.89 -8.99 -2.73
N LEU A 192 4.59 -9.30 -2.76
CA LEU A 192 3.59 -8.63 -1.94
C LEU A 192 3.79 -8.91 -0.44
N TYR A 193 4.24 -10.12 -0.09
CA TYR A 193 4.62 -10.46 1.28
C TYR A 193 5.78 -9.58 1.77
N ASN A 194 6.87 -9.52 1.00
CA ASN A 194 8.07 -8.81 1.43
C ASN A 194 7.90 -7.29 1.39
N ILE A 195 7.13 -6.75 0.45
CA ILE A 195 6.71 -5.32 0.48
C ILE A 195 5.83 -5.05 1.69
N GLY A 196 4.88 -5.93 2.02
CA GLY A 196 4.07 -5.79 3.23
C GLY A 196 4.91 -5.79 4.50
N LYS A 197 5.88 -6.70 4.60
CA LYS A 197 6.82 -6.75 5.72
C LYS A 197 7.63 -5.47 5.84
N TRP A 198 8.17 -4.99 4.72
CA TRP A 198 8.91 -3.74 4.65
C TRP A 198 8.05 -2.52 5.05
N VAL A 199 6.82 -2.42 4.56
CA VAL A 199 5.88 -1.33 4.92
C VAL A 199 5.60 -1.32 6.42
N TYR A 200 5.29 -2.48 7.02
CA TYR A 200 5.07 -2.57 8.46
C TYR A 200 6.28 -2.10 9.26
N LEU A 201 7.47 -2.60 8.91
CA LEU A 201 8.72 -2.24 9.61
C LEU A 201 9.05 -0.75 9.45
N ALA A 202 8.85 -0.18 8.25
CA ALA A 202 9.09 1.23 7.99
C ALA A 202 8.15 2.13 8.81
N ASP A 203 6.87 1.79 8.87
CA ASP A 203 5.86 2.49 9.67
C ASP A 203 6.16 2.42 11.17
N ALA A 204 6.44 1.22 11.68
CA ALA A 204 6.79 1.01 13.09
C ALA A 204 8.05 1.78 13.48
N TRP A 205 9.07 1.83 12.60
CA TRP A 205 10.29 2.58 12.87
C TRP A 205 10.06 4.10 12.87
N GLU A 206 9.28 4.61 11.91
CA GLU A 206 8.95 6.04 11.83
C GLU A 206 8.14 6.50 13.05
N ASP A 207 7.21 5.67 13.51
CA ASP A 207 6.28 5.99 14.59
C ASP A 207 6.83 5.74 16.00
N ARG A 208 7.99 5.08 16.16
CA ARG A 208 8.50 4.61 17.44
C ARG A 208 8.53 5.65 18.58
N GLU A 209 8.93 6.89 18.28
CA GLU A 209 8.98 7.94 19.29
C GLU A 209 7.60 8.48 19.68
N ARG A 210 6.69 8.54 18.71
CA ARG A 210 5.30 8.92 18.93
C ARG A 210 4.61 7.86 19.80
N ASP A 211 4.84 6.59 19.50
CA ASP A 211 4.21 5.46 20.17
C ASP A 211 4.69 5.33 21.62
N VAL A 212 5.98 5.61 21.90
CA VAL A 212 6.47 5.72 23.28
C VAL A 212 5.70 6.79 24.07
N ARG A 213 5.55 7.99 23.47
CA ARG A 213 4.82 9.10 24.13
C ARG A 213 3.36 8.80 24.36
N ALA A 214 2.74 8.02 23.46
CA ALA A 214 1.34 7.61 23.57
C ALA A 214 1.13 6.37 24.46
N GLY A 215 2.20 5.69 24.90
CA GLY A 215 2.12 4.40 25.60
C GLY A 215 1.61 3.27 24.71
N ALA A 216 1.62 3.48 23.38
CA ALA A 216 1.18 2.50 22.39
C ALA A 216 2.22 1.39 22.20
N TYR A 217 1.75 0.27 21.67
CA TYR A 217 2.65 -0.80 21.26
C TYR A 217 3.46 -0.37 20.05
N ASN A 218 4.75 -0.70 20.09
CA ASN A 218 5.62 -0.61 18.92
C ASN A 218 6.69 -1.70 19.04
N VAL A 219 6.82 -2.53 18.02
CA VAL A 219 7.70 -3.70 18.07
C VAL A 219 9.17 -3.34 18.29
N PHE A 220 9.66 -2.24 17.73
CA PHE A 220 11.05 -1.81 17.95
C PHE A 220 11.29 -1.33 19.37
N ASN A 221 10.30 -0.68 19.99
CA ASN A 221 10.40 -0.23 21.38
C ASN A 221 10.35 -1.40 22.36
N VAL A 222 9.50 -2.40 22.10
CA VAL A 222 9.36 -3.59 22.96
C VAL A 222 10.60 -4.48 22.87
N THR A 223 11.14 -4.69 21.67
CA THR A 223 12.33 -5.51 21.44
C THR A 223 13.65 -4.79 21.78
N GLY A 224 13.63 -3.45 21.93
CA GLY A 224 14.84 -2.65 22.11
C GLY A 224 15.77 -2.66 20.88
N ALA A 225 15.23 -2.99 19.69
CA ALA A 225 16.02 -3.07 18.48
C ALA A 225 16.52 -1.67 18.05
N ASP A 226 17.81 -1.58 17.78
CA ASP A 226 18.48 -0.34 17.36
C ASP A 226 18.33 -0.06 15.85
N ALA A 227 18.91 1.06 15.41
CA ALA A 227 18.87 1.46 13.99
C ALA A 227 19.59 0.46 13.08
N ALA A 228 20.65 -0.22 13.57
CA ALA A 228 21.35 -1.22 12.77
C ALA A 228 20.46 -2.45 12.53
N ARG A 229 19.77 -2.93 13.56
CA ARG A 229 18.82 -4.04 13.44
C ARG A 229 17.61 -3.67 12.59
N ALA A 230 17.04 -2.47 12.79
CA ALA A 230 15.94 -1.95 11.99
C ALA A 230 16.35 -1.87 10.51
N GLY A 231 17.53 -1.32 10.23
CA GLY A 231 18.09 -1.25 8.88
C GLY A 231 18.23 -2.64 8.25
N PHE A 232 18.80 -3.58 8.98
CA PHE A 232 18.99 -4.95 8.49
C PHE A 232 17.66 -5.59 8.04
N VAL A 233 16.63 -5.57 8.90
CA VAL A 233 15.35 -6.23 8.57
C VAL A 233 14.58 -5.52 7.45
N MET A 234 14.65 -4.18 7.37
CA MET A 234 14.06 -3.42 6.28
C MET A 234 14.76 -3.71 4.95
N TRP A 235 16.09 -3.63 4.91
CA TRP A 235 16.86 -3.91 3.69
C TRP A 235 16.72 -5.37 3.25
N TYR A 236 16.71 -6.31 4.20
CA TYR A 236 16.46 -7.71 3.89
C TYR A 236 15.10 -7.91 3.21
N SER A 237 14.03 -7.34 3.79
CA SER A 237 12.69 -7.46 3.23
C SER A 237 12.60 -6.81 1.84
N LEU A 238 13.19 -5.63 1.64
CA LEU A 238 13.21 -4.96 0.33
C LEU A 238 13.98 -5.78 -0.71
N ASN A 239 15.15 -6.34 -0.36
CA ASN A 239 15.93 -7.16 -1.28
C ASN A 239 15.19 -8.44 -1.69
N GLU A 240 14.50 -9.11 -0.75
CA GLU A 240 13.68 -10.28 -1.07
C GLU A 240 12.45 -9.91 -1.94
N ALA A 241 11.88 -8.72 -1.74
CA ALA A 241 10.84 -8.19 -2.63
C ALA A 241 11.37 -7.98 -4.06
N ILE A 242 12.55 -7.37 -4.19
CA ILE A 242 13.18 -7.14 -5.49
C ILE A 242 13.50 -8.47 -6.21
N LYS A 243 14.06 -9.46 -5.50
CA LYS A 243 14.30 -10.79 -6.08
C LYS A 243 13.02 -11.44 -6.61
N ALA A 244 11.93 -11.33 -5.86
CA ALA A 244 10.64 -11.86 -6.29
C ALA A 244 10.06 -11.08 -7.48
N TYR A 245 10.24 -9.77 -7.53
CA TYR A 245 9.85 -8.90 -8.63
C TYR A 245 10.58 -9.24 -9.94
N GLU A 246 11.88 -9.55 -9.87
CA GLU A 246 12.67 -9.93 -11.04
C GLU A 246 12.19 -11.22 -11.71
N LEU A 247 11.45 -12.08 -11.00
CA LEU A 247 10.84 -13.28 -11.55
C LEU A 247 9.51 -13.00 -12.28
N LEU A 248 9.03 -11.76 -12.27
CA LEU A 248 7.78 -11.38 -12.90
C LEU A 248 8.01 -10.84 -14.31
N ASP A 249 7.25 -11.37 -15.26
CA ASP A 249 7.20 -10.83 -16.62
C ASP A 249 6.26 -9.60 -16.64
N ILE A 250 6.86 -8.42 -16.58
CA ILE A 250 6.13 -7.14 -16.51
C ILE A 250 6.08 -6.54 -17.91
N ALA A 251 4.93 -6.65 -18.56
CA ALA A 251 4.69 -6.15 -19.91
C ALA A 251 4.52 -4.63 -20.02
N ALA A 252 4.14 -3.95 -18.92
CA ALA A 252 3.95 -2.50 -18.91
C ALA A 252 4.35 -1.90 -17.56
N ASN A 253 4.71 -0.62 -17.55
CA ASN A 253 5.12 0.15 -16.35
C ASN A 253 6.46 -0.27 -15.74
N ARG A 254 7.25 -1.11 -16.41
CA ARG A 254 8.49 -1.69 -15.88
C ARG A 254 9.40 -0.60 -15.31
N GLU A 255 9.68 0.44 -16.08
CA GLU A 255 10.60 1.53 -15.68
C GLU A 255 10.14 2.28 -14.43
N ILE A 256 8.83 2.43 -14.25
CA ILE A 256 8.27 3.13 -13.08
C ILE A 256 8.27 2.19 -11.86
N LEU A 257 7.95 0.92 -12.05
CA LEU A 257 7.99 -0.09 -10.99
C LEU A 257 9.43 -0.33 -10.52
N ASP A 258 10.40 -0.36 -11.44
CA ASP A 258 11.84 -0.42 -11.14
C ASP A 258 12.23 0.80 -10.28
N ASN A 259 11.87 2.01 -10.71
CA ASN A 259 12.15 3.22 -9.94
C ASN A 259 11.53 3.17 -8.54
N ILE A 260 10.30 2.68 -8.38
CA ILE A 260 9.65 2.54 -7.06
C ILE A 260 10.45 1.59 -6.17
N LEU A 261 10.79 0.39 -6.66
CA LEU A 261 11.41 -0.65 -5.84
C LEU A 261 12.90 -0.38 -5.58
N TYR A 262 13.67 -0.06 -6.63
CA TYR A 262 15.12 0.11 -6.50
C TYR A 262 15.52 1.48 -5.96
N ASN A 263 14.76 2.54 -6.27
CA ASN A 263 15.12 3.90 -5.87
C ASN A 263 14.20 4.43 -4.76
N GLY A 264 12.89 4.39 -4.96
CA GLY A 264 11.92 4.98 -4.05
C GLY A 264 11.91 4.33 -2.65
N CYS A 265 11.75 3.00 -2.60
CA CYS A 265 11.76 2.26 -1.33
C CYS A 265 13.15 2.30 -0.67
N ALA A 266 14.23 2.24 -1.45
CA ALA A 266 15.59 2.37 -0.94
C ALA A 266 15.84 3.76 -0.33
N ALA A 267 15.48 4.82 -1.03
CA ALA A 267 15.60 6.20 -0.52
C ALA A 267 14.76 6.41 0.75
N LYS A 268 13.53 5.87 0.79
CA LYS A 268 12.69 5.93 2.01
C LYS A 268 13.35 5.18 3.17
N THR A 269 13.92 4.02 2.95
CA THR A 269 14.65 3.26 3.99
C THR A 269 15.84 4.06 4.53
N GLN A 270 16.65 4.63 3.65
CA GLN A 270 17.81 5.46 4.06
C GLN A 270 17.35 6.69 4.87
N MET A 271 16.30 7.38 4.42
CA MET A 271 15.75 8.54 5.12
C MET A 271 15.29 8.19 6.55
N LEU A 272 14.58 7.07 6.70
CA LEU A 272 14.06 6.60 8.00
C LEU A 272 15.19 6.23 8.98
N LEU A 273 16.31 5.72 8.48
CA LEU A 273 17.47 5.35 9.28
C LEU A 273 18.39 6.54 9.59
N GLY A 274 18.02 7.77 9.27
CA GLY A 274 18.79 8.96 9.55
C GLY A 274 19.82 9.31 8.47
N GLY A 275 19.76 8.70 7.30
CA GLY A 275 20.52 9.12 6.14
C GLY A 275 20.04 10.50 5.66
N LYS A 276 20.94 11.49 5.64
CA LYS A 276 20.65 12.77 5.00
C LYS A 276 20.51 12.54 3.51
N HIS A 277 19.28 12.46 3.03
CA HIS A 277 19.00 12.68 1.62
C HIS A 277 18.89 14.19 1.41
N GLU A 278 19.77 14.77 0.61
CA GLU A 278 19.49 16.04 -0.02
C GLU A 278 18.17 15.86 -0.76
N GLN A 279 17.15 16.62 -0.32
CA GLN A 279 15.93 16.71 -1.11
C GLN A 279 16.34 17.39 -2.41
N PRO A 280 16.22 16.75 -3.57
CA PRO A 280 16.43 17.48 -4.81
C PRO A 280 15.37 18.56 -4.91
N VAL A 281 15.84 19.75 -5.21
CA VAL A 281 15.11 21.01 -5.42
C VAL A 281 13.94 20.82 -6.40
#